data_6b4b04279370e385e38b21d762d3af97
#
_entry.id   6b4b04279370e385e38b21d762d3af97
#
_cell.length_a   1.000
_cell.length_b   1.000
_cell.length_c   1.000
_cell.angle_alpha   90.00
_cell.angle_beta   90.00
_cell.angle_gamma   90.00
#
_symmetry.space_group_name_H-M   'P 1'
#
loop_
_entity.id
_entity.type
_entity.pdbx_description
1 polymer ?
#
loop_
_entity_poly.entity_id
_entity_poly.type
_entity_poly.pdbx_seq_one_letter_code
_entity_poly.pdbx_strand_id
1 'polypeptide(L)'
;MLNKHLFLSLLMAVSTATVYAETHHAHWSYTGENDAAHWGDLSEDFAVCKTGRQQSPVDFSTTKAVKGKQLTYRYNIADYKVENNGHTLQATPQGKAQTIVINGKTYTFKQFHFHTPSEHTFKGKHFPMEAHFVHQA
;
A
#
# COMPACT_ATOMS: atom_id res chain seq x y z
N MET A 1 69.28 37.60 -19.29
CA MET A 1 67.93 38.08 -19.02
C MET A 1 66.97 36.93 -19.16
N LEU A 2 66.43 36.44 -18.05
CA LEU A 2 65.66 35.17 -18.00
C LEU A 2 64.18 35.54 -17.80
N ASN A 3 63.35 35.34 -18.85
CA ASN A 3 61.91 35.54 -18.83
C ASN A 3 61.24 34.35 -18.11
N LYS A 4 60.67 34.58 -16.95
CA LYS A 4 59.81 33.62 -16.23
C LYS A 4 58.38 33.83 -16.69
N HIS A 5 57.86 32.93 -17.50
CA HIS A 5 56.43 32.83 -17.80
C HIS A 5 55.72 32.14 -16.62
N LEU A 6 54.89 32.88 -15.93
CA LEU A 6 54.05 32.40 -14.85
C LEU A 6 52.76 31.82 -15.46
N PHE A 7 52.61 30.49 -15.51
CA PHE A 7 51.36 29.82 -15.89
C PHE A 7 50.41 29.81 -14.69
N LEU A 8 49.36 30.60 -14.78
CA LEU A 8 48.27 30.62 -13.81
C LEU A 8 47.25 29.54 -14.22
N SER A 9 47.28 28.38 -13.56
CA SER A 9 46.31 27.30 -13.78
C SER A 9 45.01 27.59 -13.02
N LEU A 10 43.96 27.96 -13.77
CA LEU A 10 42.61 28.17 -13.22
C LEU A 10 41.94 26.81 -13.04
N LEU A 11 41.87 26.34 -11.78
CA LEU A 11 41.15 25.11 -11.42
C LEU A 11 39.63 25.42 -11.36
N MET A 12 38.87 25.03 -12.37
CA MET A 12 37.42 25.09 -12.34
C MET A 12 36.90 23.93 -11.45
N ALA A 13 36.41 24.25 -10.27
CA ALA A 13 35.66 23.29 -9.44
C ALA A 13 34.26 23.13 -10.02
N VAL A 14 34.00 22.01 -10.66
CA VAL A 14 32.67 21.61 -11.08
C VAL A 14 31.94 21.06 -9.87
N SER A 15 31.07 21.85 -9.27
CA SER A 15 30.16 21.40 -8.22
C SER A 15 29.05 20.59 -8.87
N THR A 16 29.09 19.26 -8.75
CA THR A 16 27.96 18.39 -9.10
C THR A 16 26.91 18.51 -7.99
N ALA A 17 25.90 19.32 -8.23
CA ALA A 17 24.69 19.32 -7.40
C ALA A 17 23.96 17.99 -7.63
N THR A 18 24.01 17.10 -6.64
CA THR A 18 23.13 15.93 -6.60
C THR A 18 21.72 16.41 -6.32
N VAL A 19 20.88 16.42 -7.35
CA VAL A 19 19.44 16.64 -7.20
C VAL A 19 18.89 15.35 -6.58
N TYR A 20 18.58 15.37 -5.30
CA TYR A 20 17.75 14.35 -4.69
C TYR A 20 16.33 14.57 -5.22
N ALA A 21 15.87 13.67 -6.08
CA ALA A 21 14.45 13.61 -6.42
C ALA A 21 13.72 13.15 -5.14
N GLU A 22 13.03 14.07 -4.48
CA GLU A 22 12.05 13.68 -3.47
C GLU A 22 11.00 12.83 -4.18
N THR A 23 10.87 11.58 -3.76
CA THR A 23 9.77 10.73 -4.20
C THR A 23 8.49 11.28 -3.57
N HIS A 24 7.84 12.20 -4.27
CA HIS A 24 6.49 12.63 -3.90
C HIS A 24 5.57 11.42 -4.07
N HIS A 25 5.32 10.71 -2.98
CA HIS A 25 4.22 9.74 -2.95
C HIS A 25 2.92 10.51 -3.20
N ALA A 26 2.18 10.12 -4.24
CA ALA A 26 0.90 10.74 -4.55
C ALA A 26 -0.03 10.61 -3.32
N HIS A 27 -0.53 11.75 -2.86
CA HIS A 27 -1.47 11.78 -1.74
C HIS A 27 -2.84 11.32 -2.23
N TRP A 28 -3.37 10.28 -1.60
CA TRP A 28 -4.70 9.76 -1.87
C TRP A 28 -5.62 9.94 -0.65
N SER A 29 -6.91 9.94 -0.88
CA SER A 29 -7.92 10.06 0.18
C SER A 29 -9.17 9.24 -0.16
N TYR A 30 -10.15 9.23 0.73
CA TYR A 30 -11.46 8.63 0.46
C TYR A 30 -12.50 9.65 -0.01
N THR A 31 -12.14 10.93 -0.09
CA THR A 31 -13.05 12.02 -0.46
C THR A 31 -12.34 13.07 -1.33
N GLY A 32 -13.13 13.81 -2.12
CA GLY A 32 -12.62 14.90 -2.95
C GLY A 32 -11.91 14.44 -4.21
N GLU A 33 -11.04 15.27 -4.75
CA GLU A 33 -10.36 15.03 -6.04
C GLU A 33 -9.40 13.85 -6.05
N ASN A 34 -8.97 13.40 -4.88
CA ASN A 34 -8.04 12.29 -4.70
C ASN A 34 -8.74 11.03 -4.16
N ASP A 35 -10.05 10.90 -4.38
CA ASP A 35 -10.84 9.75 -3.92
C ASP A 35 -10.60 8.49 -4.77
N ALA A 36 -11.23 7.38 -4.37
CA ALA A 36 -11.04 6.07 -4.98
C ALA A 36 -11.35 6.03 -6.49
N ALA A 37 -12.20 6.89 -7.00
CA ALA A 37 -12.51 6.98 -8.44
C ALA A 37 -11.32 7.52 -9.24
N HIS A 38 -10.43 8.28 -8.60
CA HIS A 38 -9.31 8.96 -9.22
C HIS A 38 -7.94 8.34 -8.90
N TRP A 39 -7.85 7.37 -7.97
CA TRP A 39 -6.57 6.78 -7.54
C TRP A 39 -5.67 6.34 -8.70
N GLY A 40 -6.23 5.71 -9.74
CA GLY A 40 -5.45 5.25 -10.88
C GLY A 40 -4.87 6.36 -11.77
N ASP A 41 -5.26 7.61 -11.54
CA ASP A 41 -4.80 8.78 -12.27
C ASP A 41 -3.83 9.65 -11.44
N LEU A 42 -3.65 9.35 -10.14
CA LEU A 42 -2.80 10.13 -9.24
C LEU A 42 -1.30 9.91 -9.47
N SER A 43 -0.92 8.73 -9.96
CA SER A 43 0.47 8.34 -10.20
C SER A 43 0.52 7.16 -11.16
N GLU A 44 1.61 7.02 -11.92
CA GLU A 44 1.87 5.84 -12.75
C GLU A 44 1.92 4.55 -11.90
N ASP A 45 2.42 4.61 -10.67
CA ASP A 45 2.44 3.49 -9.73
C ASP A 45 1.04 3.00 -9.36
N PHE A 46 0.03 3.86 -9.48
CA PHE A 46 -1.37 3.56 -9.17
C PHE A 46 -2.21 3.20 -10.40
N ALA A 47 -1.63 3.18 -11.60
CA ALA A 47 -2.35 2.89 -12.83
C ALA A 47 -3.16 1.58 -12.80
N VAL A 48 -2.70 0.58 -12.02
CA VAL A 48 -3.40 -0.70 -11.84
C VAL A 48 -4.75 -0.53 -11.14
N CYS A 49 -4.95 0.50 -10.32
CA CYS A 49 -6.24 0.82 -9.72
C CYS A 49 -7.32 1.11 -10.78
N LYS A 50 -6.92 1.61 -11.96
CA LYS A 50 -7.81 1.90 -13.09
C LYS A 50 -7.85 0.78 -14.13
N THR A 51 -6.70 0.18 -14.45
CA THR A 51 -6.55 -0.75 -15.58
C THR A 51 -6.61 -2.22 -15.17
N GLY A 52 -6.45 -2.53 -13.88
CA GLY A 52 -6.43 -3.89 -13.36
C GLY A 52 -7.79 -4.58 -13.52
N ARG A 53 -7.75 -5.90 -13.78
CA ARG A 53 -8.96 -6.72 -14.00
C ARG A 53 -9.36 -7.56 -12.80
N GLN A 54 -8.61 -7.49 -11.70
CA GLN A 54 -8.88 -8.17 -10.45
C GLN A 54 -8.98 -7.12 -9.35
N GLN A 55 -10.07 -6.37 -9.40
CA GLN A 55 -10.33 -5.27 -8.47
C GLN A 55 -11.05 -5.74 -7.22
N SER A 56 -10.79 -5.08 -6.10
CA SER A 56 -11.49 -5.14 -4.83
C SER A 56 -11.57 -3.71 -4.29
N PRO A 57 -12.64 -3.32 -3.62
CA PRO A 57 -13.80 -4.10 -3.17
C PRO A 57 -14.78 -4.50 -4.29
N VAL A 58 -15.70 -5.45 -3.98
CA VAL A 58 -16.71 -5.97 -4.91
C VAL A 58 -18.09 -6.00 -4.27
N ASP A 59 -19.14 -6.05 -5.12
CA ASP A 59 -20.50 -6.36 -4.67
C ASP A 59 -20.71 -7.88 -4.64
N PHE A 60 -20.98 -8.45 -3.46
CA PHE A 60 -21.14 -9.89 -3.30
C PHE A 60 -22.41 -10.45 -3.96
N SER A 61 -23.40 -9.62 -4.32
CA SER A 61 -24.59 -10.08 -5.03
C SER A 61 -24.28 -10.62 -6.44
N THR A 62 -23.15 -10.20 -7.02
CA THR A 62 -22.68 -10.65 -8.33
C THR A 62 -21.77 -11.88 -8.27
N THR A 63 -21.41 -12.33 -7.07
CA THR A 63 -20.53 -13.46 -6.85
C THR A 63 -21.30 -14.76 -6.85
N LYS A 64 -20.65 -15.86 -7.28
CA LYS A 64 -21.19 -17.21 -7.18
C LYS A 64 -20.49 -17.94 -6.05
N ALA A 65 -21.29 -18.56 -5.17
CA ALA A 65 -20.74 -19.46 -4.17
C ALA A 65 -20.08 -20.65 -4.88
N VAL A 66 -18.81 -20.87 -4.59
CA VAL A 66 -18.07 -22.05 -5.04
C VAL A 66 -17.64 -22.87 -3.84
N LYS A 67 -17.45 -24.17 -4.01
CA LYS A 67 -16.86 -24.99 -2.96
C LYS A 67 -15.46 -24.44 -2.70
N GLY A 68 -15.28 -23.79 -1.53
CA GLY A 68 -14.05 -23.11 -1.17
C GLY A 68 -12.87 -24.07 -1.12
N LYS A 69 -11.70 -23.56 -1.44
CA LYS A 69 -10.45 -24.23 -1.14
C LYS A 69 -10.19 -24.14 0.37
N GLN A 70 -9.55 -25.16 0.92
CA GLN A 70 -9.29 -25.21 2.35
C GLN A 70 -8.38 -24.05 2.75
N LEU A 71 -8.86 -23.23 3.65
CA LEU A 71 -8.12 -22.16 4.30
C LEU A 71 -7.71 -22.64 5.68
N THR A 72 -6.40 -22.67 5.95
CA THR A 72 -5.88 -23.04 7.26
C THR A 72 -5.32 -21.80 7.96
N TYR A 73 -5.81 -21.53 9.18
CA TYR A 73 -5.36 -20.44 10.02
C TYR A 73 -4.31 -20.94 11.03
N ARG A 74 -3.25 -20.17 11.22
CA ARG A 74 -2.21 -20.40 12.23
C ARG A 74 -1.99 -19.10 12.99
N TYR A 75 -3.01 -18.69 13.72
CA TYR A 75 -2.98 -17.50 14.57
C TYR A 75 -2.73 -17.89 16.02
N ASN A 76 -2.01 -17.05 16.72
CA ASN A 76 -1.74 -17.16 18.15
C ASN A 76 -2.21 -15.88 18.84
N ILE A 77 -2.38 -15.95 20.15
CA ILE A 77 -2.54 -14.75 20.97
C ILE A 77 -1.27 -13.92 20.83
N ALA A 78 -1.41 -12.65 20.55
CA ALA A 78 -0.33 -11.70 20.36
C ALA A 78 -0.72 -10.31 20.87
N ASP A 79 0.27 -9.53 21.23
CA ASP A 79 0.12 -8.09 21.42
C ASP A 79 0.03 -7.39 20.07
N TYR A 80 -0.63 -6.25 20.04
CA TYR A 80 -0.77 -5.44 18.83
C TYR A 80 -0.34 -4.01 19.10
N LYS A 81 0.46 -3.46 18.18
CA LYS A 81 0.65 -2.02 18.08
C LYS A 81 -0.53 -1.45 17.32
N VAL A 82 -1.28 -0.55 17.97
CA VAL A 82 -2.41 0.16 17.33
C VAL A 82 -2.00 1.57 17.02
N GLU A 83 -2.29 2.02 15.81
CA GLU A 83 -1.96 3.37 15.35
C GLU A 83 -3.03 3.91 14.39
N ASN A 84 -3.24 5.22 14.41
CA ASN A 84 -3.97 5.93 13.38
C ASN A 84 -2.97 6.37 12.30
N ASN A 85 -3.09 5.82 11.09
CA ASN A 85 -2.18 6.11 10.00
C ASN A 85 -2.65 7.24 9.07
N GLY A 86 -3.68 8.00 9.50
CA GLY A 86 -4.30 9.06 8.72
C GLY A 86 -5.49 8.61 7.87
N HIS A 87 -5.63 7.31 7.62
CA HIS A 87 -6.72 6.73 6.81
C HIS A 87 -7.61 5.79 7.64
N THR A 88 -7.03 5.10 8.61
CA THR A 88 -7.76 4.14 9.46
C THR A 88 -7.02 3.89 10.77
N LEU A 89 -7.70 3.19 11.70
CA LEU A 89 -7.05 2.55 12.83
C LEU A 89 -6.49 1.21 12.38
N GLN A 90 -5.18 1.07 12.41
CA GLN A 90 -4.44 -0.12 12.03
C GLN A 90 -3.87 -0.81 13.26
N ALA A 91 -3.97 -2.14 13.30
CA ALA A 91 -3.37 -2.98 14.34
C ALA A 91 -2.36 -3.95 13.72
N THR A 92 -1.10 -3.83 14.13
CA THR A 92 0.03 -4.64 13.64
C THR A 92 0.46 -5.62 14.73
N PRO A 93 0.44 -6.95 14.46
CA PRO A 93 0.82 -7.96 15.44
C PRO A 93 2.30 -7.82 15.82
N GLN A 94 2.59 -8.09 17.10
CA GLN A 94 3.94 -8.13 17.62
C GLN A 94 4.37 -9.57 17.91
N GLY A 95 5.67 -9.85 17.83
CA GLY A 95 6.23 -11.14 18.17
C GLY A 95 6.14 -12.18 17.05
N LYS A 96 5.64 -13.38 17.35
CA LYS A 96 5.65 -14.52 16.42
C LYS A 96 4.77 -14.28 15.19
N ALA A 97 5.30 -14.65 14.04
CA ALA A 97 4.56 -14.58 12.78
C ALA A 97 3.26 -15.41 12.83
N GLN A 98 2.18 -14.81 12.38
CA GLN A 98 0.89 -15.44 12.21
C GLN A 98 0.66 -15.66 10.71
N THR A 99 0.06 -16.77 10.34
CA THR A 99 -0.03 -17.13 8.92
C THR A 99 -1.39 -17.74 8.58
N ILE A 100 -1.72 -17.65 7.29
CA ILE A 100 -2.74 -18.48 6.67
C ILE A 100 -2.12 -19.30 5.53
N VAL A 101 -2.71 -20.44 5.25
CA VAL A 101 -2.34 -21.26 4.09
C VAL A 101 -3.54 -21.35 3.16
N ILE A 102 -3.34 -20.91 1.93
CA ILE A 102 -4.35 -20.98 0.87
C ILE A 102 -3.76 -21.80 -0.29
N ASN A 103 -4.37 -22.92 -0.63
CA ASN A 103 -3.91 -23.79 -1.72
C ASN A 103 -2.45 -24.25 -1.57
N GLY A 104 -2.00 -24.51 -0.34
CA GLY A 104 -0.62 -24.90 -0.05
C GLY A 104 0.39 -23.74 0.01
N LYS A 105 0.01 -22.53 -0.38
CA LYS A 105 0.86 -21.34 -0.25
C LYS A 105 0.63 -20.65 1.08
N THR A 106 1.71 -20.36 1.79
CA THR A 106 1.68 -19.65 3.08
C THR A 106 1.74 -18.16 2.86
N TYR A 107 0.89 -17.42 3.60
CA TYR A 107 0.87 -15.97 3.64
C TYR A 107 1.02 -15.51 5.08
N THR A 108 1.90 -14.54 5.29
CA THR A 108 2.15 -13.95 6.61
C THR A 108 1.18 -12.82 6.87
N PHE A 109 0.52 -12.85 8.01
CA PHE A 109 -0.34 -11.77 8.49
C PHE A 109 0.51 -10.52 8.80
N LYS A 110 0.12 -9.39 8.23
CA LYS A 110 0.83 -8.11 8.37
C LYS A 110 0.15 -7.18 9.34
N GLN A 111 -1.15 -6.98 9.18
CA GLN A 111 -1.95 -6.06 9.99
C GLN A 111 -3.43 -6.29 9.71
N PHE A 112 -4.29 -5.74 10.57
CA PHE A 112 -5.69 -5.54 10.23
C PHE A 112 -6.08 -4.08 10.46
N HIS A 113 -7.11 -3.64 9.75
CA HIS A 113 -7.66 -2.29 9.85
C HIS A 113 -9.15 -2.30 9.53
N PHE A 114 -9.79 -1.15 9.74
CA PHE A 114 -11.24 -1.03 9.62
C PHE A 114 -11.64 0.05 8.63
N HIS A 115 -12.79 -0.16 8.00
CA HIS A 115 -13.49 0.83 7.18
C HIS A 115 -14.90 1.05 7.70
N THR A 116 -15.38 2.29 7.68
CA THR A 116 -16.74 2.65 8.01
C THR A 116 -17.23 3.74 7.04
N PRO A 117 -18.29 3.47 6.25
CA PRO A 117 -18.96 2.18 6.05
C PRO A 117 -18.05 1.12 5.41
N SER A 118 -18.56 -0.11 5.21
CA SER A 118 -17.84 -1.16 4.48
C SER A 118 -17.51 -0.73 3.06
N GLU A 119 -16.37 -1.19 2.54
CA GLU A 119 -16.02 -0.99 1.12
C GLU A 119 -16.71 -2.01 0.22
N HIS A 120 -16.76 -3.29 0.64
CA HIS A 120 -17.58 -4.29 -0.03
C HIS A 120 -19.06 -4.03 0.21
N THR A 121 -19.88 -4.41 -0.77
CA THR A 121 -21.33 -4.26 -0.69
C THR A 121 -22.05 -5.61 -0.87
N PHE A 122 -23.31 -5.65 -0.47
CA PHE A 122 -24.21 -6.74 -0.77
C PHE A 122 -25.50 -6.16 -1.34
N LYS A 123 -25.81 -6.47 -2.61
CA LYS A 123 -26.92 -5.86 -3.38
C LYS A 123 -26.85 -4.33 -3.34
N GLY A 124 -25.65 -3.76 -3.55
CA GLY A 124 -25.39 -2.33 -3.56
C GLY A 124 -25.46 -1.65 -2.19
N LYS A 125 -25.61 -2.39 -1.09
CA LYS A 125 -25.71 -1.84 0.27
C LYS A 125 -24.44 -2.07 1.05
N HIS A 126 -23.97 -1.04 1.71
CA HIS A 126 -22.84 -1.10 2.64
C HIS A 126 -23.29 -1.64 4.00
N PHE A 127 -22.37 -2.30 4.67
CA PHE A 127 -22.46 -2.61 6.10
C PHE A 127 -21.92 -1.45 6.93
N PRO A 128 -22.25 -1.37 8.22
CA PRO A 128 -21.76 -0.28 9.07
C PRO A 128 -20.25 -0.23 9.20
N MET A 129 -19.58 -1.38 9.14
CA MET A 129 -18.13 -1.49 9.28
C MET A 129 -17.62 -2.75 8.57
N GLU A 130 -16.37 -2.70 8.11
CA GLU A 130 -15.63 -3.83 7.56
C GLU A 130 -14.24 -3.90 8.17
N ALA A 131 -13.73 -5.11 8.41
CA ALA A 131 -12.37 -5.35 8.85
C ALA A 131 -11.57 -6.06 7.76
N HIS A 132 -10.41 -5.53 7.42
CA HIS A 132 -9.47 -6.12 6.46
C HIS A 132 -8.28 -6.75 7.19
N PHE A 133 -8.01 -8.02 6.92
CA PHE A 133 -6.87 -8.76 7.43
C PHE A 133 -5.84 -8.94 6.31
N VAL A 134 -4.80 -8.15 6.33
CA VAL A 134 -3.79 -8.11 5.26
C VAL A 134 -2.76 -9.21 5.45
N HIS A 135 -2.56 -10.02 4.40
CA HIS A 135 -1.58 -11.09 4.36
C HIS A 135 -0.71 -10.97 3.12
N GLN A 136 0.56 -11.32 3.25
CA GLN A 136 1.57 -11.26 2.18
C GLN A 136 2.38 -12.55 2.11
N ALA A 137 2.64 -13.01 0.89
CA ALA A 137 3.47 -14.17 0.61
C ALA A 137 4.96 -13.80 0.50
#